data_f9e0d4b1e5297ee598f4bb3afe045604
#
_entry.id   f9e0d4b1e5297ee598f4bb3afe045604
#
_cell.length_a   1.000
_cell.length_b   1.000
_cell.length_c   1.000
_cell.angle_alpha   90.00
_cell.angle_beta   90.00
_cell.angle_gamma   90.00
#
_symmetry.space_group_name_H-M   'P 1'
#
loop_
_entity.id
_entity.type
_entity.pdbx_description
1 polymer ?
#
loop_
_entity_poly.entity_id
_entity_poly.type
_entity_poly.pdbx_seq_one_letter_code
_entity_poly.pdbx_strand_id
1 'polypeptide(L)'
;STCMRICSDQPCIVLLTEKDVWIRVNGKEPISLKANHMALLNCENNIIDVSSLNNTLVAHISHDIIKDYLRFLNKDLSQIPVWQRSATPILTLPCLTPDVFRVAAQHSMMPAETESEKERTRALLFTVLSRFLDSKKFLSLMMYMLRNCVSDSVYQIIESDIHKDWN
;
A
#
# COMPACT_ATOMS: atom_id res chain seq x y z
N SER A 1 10.77 16.05 20.27
CA SER A 1 10.23 14.69 20.42
C SER A 1 10.95 13.75 19.47
N THR A 2 11.17 12.54 19.93
CA THR A 2 11.75 11.50 19.10
C THR A 2 10.73 11.01 18.08
N CYS A 3 11.19 10.72 16.87
CA CYS A 3 10.39 10.07 15.85
C CYS A 3 11.21 8.94 15.22
N MET A 4 10.54 8.05 14.53
CA MET A 4 11.18 6.91 13.87
C MET A 4 10.96 7.03 12.37
N ARG A 5 12.05 6.80 11.61
CA ARG A 5 11.96 6.79 10.15
C ARG A 5 11.62 5.39 9.67
N ILE A 6 10.63 5.31 8.81
CA ILE A 6 10.25 4.05 8.18
C ILE A 6 11.16 3.82 6.97
N CYS A 7 11.82 2.66 6.96
CA CYS A 7 12.60 2.20 5.82
C CYS A 7 11.94 0.94 5.26
N SER A 8 11.65 0.94 3.96
CA SER A 8 11.05 -0.22 3.31
C SER A 8 11.64 -0.37 1.90
N ASP A 9 11.97 -1.61 1.55
CA ASP A 9 12.40 -1.95 0.18
C ASP A 9 11.20 -2.05 -0.77
N GLN A 10 10.00 -2.03 -0.22
CA GLN A 10 8.78 -2.16 -1.01
C GLN A 10 8.18 -0.77 -1.29
N PRO A 11 7.46 -0.61 -2.41
CA PRO A 11 6.89 0.68 -2.79
C PRO A 11 5.76 1.12 -1.87
N CYS A 12 5.07 0.15 -1.26
CA CYS A 12 3.87 0.40 -0.49
C CYS A 12 3.95 -0.32 0.85
N ILE A 13 3.51 0.37 1.89
CA ILE A 13 3.25 -0.25 3.18
C ILE A 13 1.86 0.12 3.66
N VAL A 14 1.29 -0.75 4.49
CA VAL A 14 0.08 -0.43 5.24
C VAL A 14 0.43 -0.60 6.71
N LEU A 15 0.20 0.46 7.49
CA LEU A 15 0.38 0.47 8.93
C LEU A 15 -0.95 0.23 9.63
N LEU A 16 -0.92 -0.49 10.74
CA LEU A 16 -2.02 -0.55 11.70
C LEU A 16 -1.46 -0.24 13.08
N THR A 17 -1.98 0.77 13.74
CA THR A 17 -1.51 1.18 15.05
C THR A 17 -2.58 0.91 16.12
N GLU A 18 -2.15 0.52 17.32
CA GLU A 18 -3.04 0.36 18.47
C GLU A 18 -3.17 1.64 19.29
N LYS A 19 -2.31 2.63 19.03
CA LYS A 19 -2.29 3.92 19.73
C LYS A 19 -2.33 5.05 18.70
N ASP A 20 -2.74 6.23 19.15
CA ASP A 20 -2.65 7.43 18.33
C ASP A 20 -1.19 7.75 18.02
N VAL A 21 -0.89 7.96 16.75
CA VAL A 21 0.42 8.38 16.29
C VAL A 21 0.26 9.49 15.27
N TRP A 22 1.33 10.22 14.98
CA TRP A 22 1.37 11.09 13.81
C TRP A 22 2.34 10.51 12.77
N ILE A 23 2.07 10.83 11.51
CA ILE A 23 2.89 10.46 10.36
C ILE A 23 3.26 11.74 9.64
N ARG A 24 4.54 11.90 9.33
CA ARG A 24 5.04 13.01 8.54
C ARG A 24 5.68 12.49 7.27
N VAL A 25 5.29 13.04 6.12
CA VAL A 25 5.84 12.66 4.81
C VAL A 25 6.66 13.84 4.29
N ASN A 26 7.93 13.60 4.00
CA ASN A 26 8.87 14.59 3.43
C ASN A 26 8.98 15.89 4.24
N GLY A 27 8.90 15.77 5.57
CA GLY A 27 9.03 16.93 6.47
C GLY A 27 7.85 17.89 6.47
N LYS A 28 6.75 17.55 5.81
CA LYS A 28 5.53 18.36 5.79
C LYS A 28 4.76 18.26 7.10
N GLU A 29 3.61 18.93 7.18
CA GLU A 29 2.76 18.89 8.36
C GLU A 29 2.39 17.45 8.73
N PRO A 30 2.49 17.11 10.03
CA PRO A 30 2.13 15.76 10.48
C PRO A 30 0.65 15.49 10.29
N ILE A 31 0.34 14.23 9.97
CA ILE A 31 -1.01 13.72 9.83
C ILE A 31 -1.29 12.82 11.03
N SER A 32 -2.41 13.05 11.70
CA SER A 32 -2.83 12.21 12.83
C SER A 32 -3.37 10.87 12.32
N LEU A 33 -2.84 9.78 12.87
CA LEU A 33 -3.40 8.44 12.66
C LEU A 33 -3.92 7.94 14.01
N LYS A 34 -5.23 7.82 14.12
CA LYS A 34 -5.88 7.40 15.35
C LYS A 34 -5.69 5.91 15.60
N ALA A 35 -5.75 5.52 16.86
CA ALA A 35 -5.70 4.12 17.27
C ALA A 35 -6.68 3.28 16.45
N ASN A 36 -6.27 2.08 16.09
CA ASN A 36 -7.04 1.11 15.32
C ASN A 36 -7.41 1.57 13.90
N HIS A 37 -6.62 2.51 13.36
CA HIS A 37 -6.72 2.94 11.98
C HIS A 37 -5.55 2.41 11.17
N MET A 38 -5.80 2.18 9.88
CA MET A 38 -4.77 1.82 8.92
C MET A 38 -4.33 3.05 8.14
N ALA A 39 -3.07 3.06 7.74
CA ALA A 39 -2.53 4.04 6.80
C ALA A 39 -1.82 3.31 5.68
N LEU A 40 -2.26 3.53 4.44
CA LEU A 40 -1.57 3.05 3.25
C LEU A 40 -0.67 4.18 2.75
N LEU A 41 0.61 3.87 2.57
CA LEU A 41 1.66 4.84 2.26
C LEU A 41 2.48 4.41 1.04
N ASN A 42 2.72 5.36 0.16
CA ASN A 42 3.75 5.21 -0.87
C ASN A 42 5.10 5.54 -0.24
N CYS A 43 5.98 4.53 -0.14
CA CYS A 43 7.31 4.67 0.45
C CYS A 43 8.38 5.05 -0.57
N GLU A 44 8.09 4.89 -1.86
CA GLU A 44 9.09 5.11 -2.90
C GLU A 44 9.31 6.59 -3.12
N ASN A 45 10.58 7.02 -3.03
CA ASN A 45 10.97 8.42 -3.16
C ASN A 45 10.34 9.35 -2.10
N ASN A 46 9.88 8.77 -0.99
CA ASN A 46 9.29 9.53 0.12
C ASN A 46 10.02 9.21 1.42
N ILE A 47 10.23 10.24 2.23
CA ILE A 47 10.78 10.11 3.57
C ILE A 47 9.59 10.12 4.54
N ILE A 48 9.41 9.03 5.27
CA ILE A 48 8.26 8.85 6.15
C ILE A 48 8.75 8.72 7.59
N ASP A 49 8.31 9.62 8.43
CA ASP A 49 8.59 9.61 9.86
C ASP A 49 7.28 9.38 10.64
N VAL A 50 7.35 8.58 11.68
CA VAL A 50 6.22 8.34 12.59
C VAL A 50 6.64 8.63 14.02
N SER A 51 5.69 9.02 14.85
CA SER A 51 5.96 9.33 16.26
C SER A 51 6.38 8.10 17.06
N SER A 52 5.85 6.92 16.71
CA SER A 52 6.20 5.66 17.36
C SER A 52 5.80 4.50 16.47
N LEU A 53 6.61 3.43 16.50
CA LEU A 53 6.28 2.15 15.89
C LEU A 53 5.90 1.09 16.95
N ASN A 54 5.88 1.47 18.22
CA ASN A 54 5.43 0.58 19.28
C ASN A 54 3.95 0.23 19.07
N ASN A 55 3.62 -1.06 19.18
CA ASN A 55 2.27 -1.58 18.96
C ASN A 55 1.75 -1.25 17.55
N THR A 56 2.66 -1.22 16.57
CA THR A 56 2.34 -1.00 15.16
C THR A 56 2.67 -2.24 14.36
N LEU A 57 1.74 -2.64 13.51
CA LEU A 57 1.94 -3.70 12.53
C LEU A 57 2.17 -3.07 11.17
N VAL A 58 3.06 -3.66 10.38
CA VAL A 58 3.40 -3.16 9.04
C VAL A 58 3.24 -4.29 8.05
N ALA A 59 2.38 -4.09 7.06
CA ALA A 59 2.26 -4.98 5.91
C ALA A 59 3.05 -4.38 4.74
N HIS A 60 3.95 -5.15 4.17
CA HIS A 60 4.80 -4.74 3.04
C HIS A 60 4.18 -5.24 1.74
N ILE A 61 4.05 -4.34 0.77
CA ILE A 61 3.37 -4.64 -0.49
C ILE A 61 4.31 -4.31 -1.65
N SER A 62 4.64 -5.34 -2.43
CA SER A 62 5.54 -5.24 -3.57
C SER A 62 4.83 -4.71 -4.81
N HIS A 63 5.60 -4.30 -5.82
CA HIS A 63 5.08 -3.95 -7.14
C HIS A 63 4.30 -5.11 -7.77
N ASP A 64 4.77 -6.32 -7.60
CA ASP A 64 4.10 -7.51 -8.15
C ASP A 64 2.72 -7.70 -7.53
N ILE A 65 2.60 -7.50 -6.23
CA ILE A 65 1.30 -7.58 -5.54
C ILE A 65 0.36 -6.47 -6.04
N ILE A 66 0.85 -5.25 -6.21
CA ILE A 66 0.05 -4.14 -6.75
C ILE A 66 -0.47 -4.49 -8.15
N LYS A 67 0.42 -4.95 -9.02
CA LYS A 67 0.07 -5.35 -10.38
C LYS A 67 -0.96 -6.47 -10.38
N ASP A 68 -0.73 -7.51 -9.59
CA ASP A 68 -1.63 -8.66 -9.49
C ASP A 68 -3.00 -8.25 -8.94
N TYR A 69 -3.02 -7.33 -7.97
CA TYR A 69 -4.26 -6.84 -7.40
C TYR A 69 -5.08 -6.04 -8.42
N LEU A 70 -4.45 -5.16 -9.18
CA LEU A 70 -5.14 -4.39 -10.22
C LEU A 70 -5.71 -5.33 -11.30
N ARG A 71 -4.96 -6.37 -11.65
CA ARG A 71 -5.44 -7.41 -12.57
C ARG A 71 -6.63 -8.17 -11.99
N PHE A 72 -6.54 -8.53 -10.71
CA PHE A 72 -7.59 -9.23 -9.98
C PHE A 72 -8.91 -8.44 -9.97
N LEU A 73 -8.85 -7.12 -9.79
CA LEU A 73 -10.03 -6.27 -9.74
C LEU A 73 -10.82 -6.24 -11.05
N ASN A 74 -10.14 -6.46 -12.17
CA ASN A 74 -10.76 -6.51 -13.49
C ASN A 74 -11.62 -5.28 -13.79
N LYS A 75 -11.06 -4.09 -13.52
CA LYS A 75 -11.74 -2.81 -13.76
C LYS A 75 -11.09 -2.06 -14.92
N ASP A 76 -11.87 -1.19 -15.58
CA ASP A 76 -11.34 -0.30 -16.60
C ASP A 76 -10.51 0.81 -15.92
N LEU A 77 -9.20 0.70 -16.02
CA LEU A 77 -8.27 1.66 -15.43
C LEU A 77 -8.10 2.93 -16.25
N SER A 78 -8.59 2.96 -17.50
CA SER A 78 -8.48 4.14 -18.36
C SER A 78 -9.26 5.34 -17.82
N GLN A 79 -10.25 5.10 -16.97
CA GLN A 79 -11.09 6.12 -16.35
C GLN A 79 -10.54 6.61 -15.01
N ILE A 80 -9.45 6.03 -14.52
CA ILE A 80 -8.88 6.39 -13.22
C ILE A 80 -8.11 7.70 -13.34
N PRO A 81 -8.43 8.72 -12.52
CA PRO A 81 -7.68 9.98 -12.53
C PRO A 81 -6.21 9.78 -12.19
N VAL A 82 -5.36 10.59 -12.80
CA VAL A 82 -3.92 10.58 -12.50
C VAL A 82 -3.69 11.16 -11.11
N TRP A 83 -2.86 10.47 -10.32
CA TRP A 83 -2.47 10.93 -8.99
C TRP A 83 -1.69 12.24 -9.09
N GLN A 84 -2.05 13.23 -8.28
CA GLN A 84 -1.34 14.49 -8.22
C GLN A 84 -0.05 14.34 -7.41
N ARG A 85 1.09 14.68 -8.02
CA ARG A 85 2.40 14.59 -7.35
C ARG A 85 2.49 15.42 -6.07
N SER A 86 1.78 16.54 -6.02
CA SER A 86 1.75 17.40 -4.85
C SER A 86 0.90 16.84 -3.71
N ALA A 87 0.06 15.86 -3.96
CA ALA A 87 -0.76 15.25 -2.94
C ALA A 87 0.09 14.40 -2.00
N THR A 88 -0.21 14.43 -0.71
CA THR A 88 0.44 13.56 0.27
C THR A 88 0.06 12.12 -0.04
N PRO A 89 1.03 11.21 -0.26
CA PRO A 89 0.75 9.86 -0.75
C PRO A 89 0.33 8.92 0.39
N ILE A 90 -0.75 9.26 1.06
CA ILE A 90 -1.28 8.51 2.21
C ILE A 90 -2.80 8.42 2.13
N LEU A 91 -3.33 7.24 2.46
CA LEU A 91 -4.75 7.00 2.66
C LEU A 91 -4.95 6.38 4.02
N THR A 92 -5.95 6.84 4.77
CA THR A 92 -6.25 6.32 6.11
C THR A 92 -7.69 5.88 6.22
N LEU A 93 -7.93 4.82 6.99
CA LEU A 93 -9.27 4.37 7.33
C LEU A 93 -9.26 3.48 8.58
N PRO A 94 -10.42 3.33 9.25
CA PRO A 94 -10.52 2.41 10.38
C PRO A 94 -10.24 0.97 9.96
N CYS A 95 -9.57 0.21 10.83
CA CYS A 95 -9.35 -1.22 10.63
C CYS A 95 -10.48 -2.01 11.32
N LEU A 96 -11.29 -2.70 10.53
CA LEU A 96 -12.40 -3.50 11.04
C LEU A 96 -12.00 -4.95 11.31
N THR A 97 -10.85 -5.39 10.81
CA THR A 97 -10.39 -6.78 10.90
C THR A 97 -8.92 -6.85 11.33
N PRO A 98 -8.61 -6.44 12.60
CA PRO A 98 -7.20 -6.37 13.03
C PRO A 98 -6.51 -7.74 13.05
N ASP A 99 -7.22 -8.83 13.29
CA ASP A 99 -6.63 -10.17 13.29
C ASP A 99 -6.19 -10.59 11.89
N VAL A 100 -6.99 -10.29 10.88
CA VAL A 100 -6.62 -10.52 9.48
C VAL A 100 -5.40 -9.68 9.10
N PHE A 101 -5.40 -8.42 9.51
CA PHE A 101 -4.26 -7.53 9.27
C PHE A 101 -2.98 -8.08 9.89
N ARG A 102 -3.05 -8.56 11.12
CA ARG A 102 -1.89 -9.13 11.82
C ARG A 102 -1.27 -10.29 11.03
N VAL A 103 -2.11 -11.21 10.56
CA VAL A 103 -1.63 -12.36 9.78
C VAL A 103 -1.04 -11.90 8.44
N ALA A 104 -1.70 -10.95 7.77
CA ALA A 104 -1.20 -10.39 6.51
C ALA A 104 0.16 -9.73 6.69
N ALA A 105 0.33 -8.94 7.75
CA ALA A 105 1.60 -8.28 8.06
C ALA A 105 2.71 -9.30 8.30
N GLN A 106 2.45 -10.34 9.09
CA GLN A 106 3.42 -11.40 9.35
C GLN A 106 3.84 -12.10 8.06
N HIS A 107 2.90 -12.49 7.22
CA HIS A 107 3.20 -13.16 5.96
C HIS A 107 3.96 -12.26 4.98
N SER A 108 3.67 -10.95 4.98
CA SER A 108 4.37 -10.02 4.09
C SER A 108 5.85 -9.85 4.42
N MET A 109 6.24 -10.16 5.67
CA MET A 109 7.64 -10.07 6.13
C MET A 109 8.42 -11.36 5.93
N MET A 110 7.75 -12.48 5.74
CA MET A 110 8.37 -13.79 5.64
C MET A 110 8.60 -14.16 4.17
N PRO A 111 9.78 -14.66 3.81
CA PRO A 111 10.00 -15.17 2.45
C PRO A 111 9.10 -16.37 2.21
N ALA A 112 8.37 -16.34 1.10
CA ALA A 112 7.54 -17.47 0.68
C ALA A 112 8.42 -18.51 -0.01
N GLU A 113 8.44 -19.74 0.50
CA GLU A 113 9.26 -20.84 -0.02
C GLU A 113 8.50 -21.72 -0.99
N THR A 114 7.16 -21.77 -0.87
CA THR A 114 6.29 -22.58 -1.71
C THR A 114 5.28 -21.75 -2.45
N GLU A 115 4.70 -22.29 -3.52
CA GLU A 115 3.61 -21.64 -4.24
C GLU A 115 2.38 -21.46 -3.35
N SER A 116 2.10 -22.43 -2.48
CA SER A 116 0.99 -22.33 -1.54
C SER A 116 1.16 -21.14 -0.58
N GLU A 117 2.37 -20.90 -0.10
CA GLU A 117 2.67 -19.76 0.77
C GLU A 117 2.52 -18.43 0.03
N LYS A 118 2.98 -18.37 -1.22
CA LYS A 118 2.79 -17.18 -2.06
C LYS A 118 1.32 -16.88 -2.27
N GLU A 119 0.52 -17.91 -2.55
CA GLU A 119 -0.92 -17.75 -2.76
C GLU A 119 -1.63 -17.26 -1.49
N ARG A 120 -1.27 -17.81 -0.33
CA ARG A 120 -1.83 -17.37 0.96
C ARG A 120 -1.47 -15.92 1.25
N THR A 121 -0.22 -15.56 1.08
CA THR A 121 0.25 -14.18 1.28
C THR A 121 -0.50 -13.22 0.36
N ARG A 122 -0.61 -13.56 -0.93
CA ARG A 122 -1.33 -12.76 -1.90
C ARG A 122 -2.78 -12.55 -1.49
N ALA A 123 -3.48 -13.61 -1.10
CA ALA A 123 -4.88 -13.52 -0.67
C ALA A 123 -5.06 -12.61 0.54
N LEU A 124 -4.16 -12.73 1.53
CA LEU A 124 -4.19 -11.88 2.72
C LEU A 124 -3.95 -10.40 2.38
N LEU A 125 -2.96 -10.12 1.54
CA LEU A 125 -2.65 -8.74 1.14
C LEU A 125 -3.76 -8.15 0.27
N PHE A 126 -4.39 -8.95 -0.58
CA PHE A 126 -5.56 -8.52 -1.37
C PHE A 126 -6.71 -8.14 -0.44
N THR A 127 -6.92 -8.88 0.63
CA THR A 127 -7.95 -8.56 1.63
C THR A 127 -7.68 -7.21 2.28
N VAL A 128 -6.42 -6.94 2.67
CA VAL A 128 -6.04 -5.66 3.24
C VAL A 128 -6.25 -4.52 2.23
N LEU A 129 -5.78 -4.69 1.00
CA LEU A 129 -5.91 -3.67 -0.05
C LEU A 129 -7.39 -3.38 -0.35
N SER A 130 -8.22 -4.41 -0.35
CA SER A 130 -9.66 -4.27 -0.68
C SER A 130 -10.40 -3.39 0.32
N ARG A 131 -9.87 -3.21 1.53
CA ARG A 131 -10.45 -2.27 2.50
C ARG A 131 -10.42 -0.83 2.01
N PHE A 132 -9.49 -0.49 1.12
CA PHE A 132 -9.31 0.87 0.60
C PHE A 132 -10.13 1.16 -0.67
N LEU A 133 -10.89 0.18 -1.18
CA LEU A 133 -11.63 0.33 -2.45
C LEU A 133 -12.67 1.46 -2.42
N ASP A 134 -13.21 1.78 -1.26
CA ASP A 134 -14.19 2.87 -1.12
C ASP A 134 -13.53 4.26 -1.16
N SER A 135 -12.22 4.33 -1.05
CA SER A 135 -11.48 5.59 -1.18
C SER A 135 -11.37 5.93 -2.67
N LYS A 136 -11.82 7.12 -3.03
CA LYS A 136 -11.79 7.60 -4.43
C LYS A 136 -10.38 7.72 -4.99
N LYS A 137 -9.38 7.86 -4.12
CA LYS A 137 -7.98 8.06 -4.52
C LYS A 137 -7.16 6.79 -4.56
N PHE A 138 -7.73 5.67 -4.12
CA PHE A 138 -6.97 4.42 -3.94
C PHE A 138 -6.38 3.91 -5.26
N LEU A 139 -7.19 3.73 -6.28
CA LEU A 139 -6.71 3.20 -7.56
C LEU A 139 -5.74 4.17 -8.25
N SER A 140 -5.96 5.48 -8.12
CA SER A 140 -5.01 6.49 -8.60
C SER A 140 -3.65 6.33 -7.94
N LEU A 141 -3.62 6.12 -6.63
CA LEU A 141 -2.37 5.94 -5.89
C LEU A 141 -1.69 4.63 -6.28
N MET A 142 -2.45 3.55 -6.42
CA MET A 142 -1.91 2.24 -6.84
C MET A 142 -1.28 2.33 -8.23
N MET A 143 -1.96 2.97 -9.17
CA MET A 143 -1.42 3.19 -10.53
C MET A 143 -0.16 4.06 -10.49
N TYR A 144 -0.15 5.08 -9.67
CA TYR A 144 1.02 5.96 -9.50
C TYR A 144 2.23 5.20 -8.96
N MET A 145 2.03 4.34 -7.95
CA MET A 145 3.12 3.52 -7.39
C MET A 145 3.67 2.56 -8.44
N LEU A 146 2.80 1.96 -9.24
CA LEU A 146 3.24 1.04 -10.29
C LEU A 146 4.03 1.78 -11.38
N ARG A 147 3.61 2.98 -11.76
CA ARG A 147 4.26 3.80 -12.79
C ARG A 147 5.65 4.26 -12.38
N ASN A 148 5.84 4.64 -11.12
CA ASN A 148 7.09 5.21 -10.63
C ASN A 148 8.24 4.20 -10.54
N CYS A 149 7.95 2.92 -10.55
CA CYS A 149 8.98 1.89 -10.36
C CYS A 149 9.59 1.37 -11.66
N VAL A 150 9.00 1.71 -12.81
CA VAL A 150 9.42 1.21 -14.12
C VAL A 150 9.50 2.36 -15.12
N SER A 151 10.26 2.16 -16.21
CA SER A 151 10.30 3.13 -17.31
C SER A 151 8.92 3.23 -17.95
N ASP A 152 8.64 4.37 -18.60
CA ASP A 152 7.34 4.59 -19.25
C ASP A 152 7.00 3.47 -20.25
N SER A 153 7.99 2.99 -21.00
CA SER A 153 7.78 1.90 -21.97
C SER A 153 7.38 0.60 -21.27
N VAL A 154 8.05 0.25 -20.16
CA VAL A 154 7.74 -0.93 -19.38
C VAL A 154 6.37 -0.78 -18.71
N TYR A 155 6.09 0.42 -18.20
CA TYR A 155 4.78 0.71 -17.62
C TYR A 155 3.65 0.50 -18.62
N GLN A 156 3.80 0.97 -19.85
CA GLN A 156 2.81 0.78 -20.91
C GLN A 156 2.57 -0.70 -21.22
N ILE A 157 3.63 -1.51 -21.21
CA ILE A 157 3.50 -2.95 -21.40
C ILE A 157 2.71 -3.58 -20.26
N ILE A 158 3.01 -3.22 -19.02
CA ILE A 158 2.30 -3.72 -17.82
C ILE A 158 0.83 -3.31 -17.87
N GLU A 159 0.55 -2.04 -18.16
CA GLU A 159 -0.83 -1.54 -18.26
C GLU A 159 -1.61 -2.26 -19.35
N SER A 160 -1.01 -2.45 -20.52
CA SER A 160 -1.61 -3.20 -21.61
C SER A 160 -1.92 -4.64 -21.21
N ASP A 161 -0.99 -5.30 -20.53
CA ASP A 161 -1.17 -6.66 -20.04
C ASP A 161 -2.31 -6.77 -19.02
N ILE A 162 -2.41 -5.80 -18.10
CA ILE A 162 -3.49 -5.74 -17.11
C ILE A 162 -4.85 -5.61 -17.81
N HIS A 163 -4.96 -4.68 -18.77
CA HIS A 163 -6.20 -4.49 -19.53
C HIS A 163 -6.57 -5.70 -20.39
N LYS A 164 -5.58 -6.32 -21.00
CA LYS A 164 -5.76 -7.48 -21.86
C LYS A 164 -6.36 -8.67 -21.10
N ASP A 165 -5.96 -8.87 -19.86
CA ASP A 165 -6.45 -9.98 -19.03
C ASP A 165 -7.91 -9.77 -18.57
N TRP A 166 -8.45 -8.57 -18.78
CA TRP A 166 -9.80 -8.22 -18.35
C TRP A 166 -10.86 -8.35 -19.45
N ASN A 167 -10.45 -8.74 -20.65
CA ASN A 167 -11.36 -8.88 -21.80
C ASN A 167 -11.79 -10.34 -22.03
#